data_71838bdb60fce17a7cb75f5e82a88cdc
#
_entry.id   71838bdb60fce17a7cb75f5e82a88cdc
#
_cell.length_a   1.000
_cell.length_b   1.000
_cell.length_c   1.000
_cell.angle_alpha   90.00
_cell.angle_beta   90.00
_cell.angle_gamma   90.00
#
_symmetry.space_group_name_H-M   'P 1'
#
loop_
_entity.id
_entity.type
_entity.pdbx_description
1 polymer ?
#
loop_
_entity_poly.entity_id
_entity_poly.type
_entity_poly.pdbx_seq_one_letter_code
_entity_poly.pdbx_strand_id
1 'polypeptide(L)'
;MGAYLAYKEMVRNRGRFLLFSMVIALITVLVLFIAGLGEGLGSGNKQYIEKLDADLLVYKAKVDFSIGTSKIERAKLNAIRRVEGVAAVGPISFSAASLVFEDGRKPLNVSLIGVEPGLPGEPPAYQGRPLVGRRANEAVIDRNAALRAKVTVGDTIRVRSIQGAKEEYYDLLVVGVSDGRQYSLQPSIIVPVLTFEKIKPQANAAAQAADLISNVVAVRLTDPATRAAMQQRIEAEVNDVQAADLVTAYENTPGYSAQQGTLNTQRGFVLLIGVLVIGGFFQIQTLQKIAQIGMLKAIGTPNRTVAAASVIQIILVTTIGVAIGSAITIGLSLAFPPTVPIAFTGPNVIVGVVSLLVIGPVGGLVSIRQALRVEPLNALGLAS
;
A
#
# COMPACT_ATOMS: atom_id res chain seq x y z
N MET A 1 7.49 34.94 27.37
CA MET A 1 8.78 34.62 27.99
C MET A 1 9.28 33.21 27.60
N GLY A 2 8.51 32.15 27.74
CA GLY A 2 8.94 30.79 27.41
C GLY A 2 9.43 30.58 25.97
N ALA A 3 8.72 31.13 24.95
CA ALA A 3 9.12 31.05 23.55
C ALA A 3 10.43 31.78 23.25
N TYR A 4 10.64 32.93 23.86
CA TYR A 4 11.89 33.69 23.72
C TYR A 4 13.09 32.92 24.30
N LEU A 5 12.92 32.33 25.48
CA LEU A 5 13.93 31.47 26.11
C LEU A 5 14.27 30.29 25.23
N ALA A 6 13.26 29.59 24.70
CA ALA A 6 13.42 28.44 23.80
C ALA A 6 14.20 28.80 22.55
N TYR A 7 13.81 29.89 21.88
CA TYR A 7 14.49 30.38 20.66
C TYR A 7 15.96 30.77 20.92
N LYS A 8 16.22 31.59 21.93
CA LYS A 8 17.58 32.05 22.25
C LYS A 8 18.51 30.91 22.59
N GLU A 9 18.00 29.88 23.27
CA GLU A 9 18.75 28.68 23.61
C GLU A 9 19.04 27.81 22.37
N MET A 10 18.08 27.64 21.47
CA MET A 10 18.28 26.91 20.22
C MET A 10 19.36 27.60 19.36
N VAL A 11 19.32 28.90 19.24
CA VAL A 11 20.34 29.66 18.47
C VAL A 11 21.72 29.57 19.12
N ARG A 12 21.81 29.58 20.44
CA ARG A 12 23.10 29.49 21.16
C ARG A 12 23.73 28.10 21.04
N ASN A 13 22.89 27.04 21.03
CA ASN A 13 23.33 25.63 20.99
C ASN A 13 22.93 24.95 19.65
N ARG A 14 22.95 25.73 18.55
CA ARG A 14 22.45 25.28 17.23
C ARG A 14 22.96 23.89 16.78
N GLY A 15 24.25 23.60 16.97
CA GLY A 15 24.83 22.33 16.58
C GLY A 15 24.18 21.12 17.26
N ARG A 16 23.88 21.25 18.53
CA ARG A 16 23.24 20.25 19.34
C ARG A 16 21.78 20.02 18.92
N PHE A 17 21.02 21.10 18.76
CA PHE A 17 19.63 21.01 18.29
C PHE A 17 19.54 20.46 16.87
N LEU A 18 20.48 20.82 16.00
CA LEU A 18 20.57 20.29 14.64
C LEU A 18 20.84 18.78 14.64
N LEU A 19 21.77 18.30 15.49
CA LEU A 19 22.05 16.89 15.63
C LEU A 19 20.81 16.10 16.05
N PHE A 20 20.01 16.66 16.97
CA PHE A 20 18.78 16.00 17.40
C PHE A 20 17.66 16.03 16.37
N SER A 21 17.52 17.17 15.68
CA SER A 21 16.62 17.22 14.53
C SER A 21 17.01 16.20 13.48
N MET A 22 18.31 15.92 13.31
CA MET A 22 18.80 14.89 12.38
C MET A 22 18.45 13.47 12.83
N VAL A 23 18.54 13.17 14.13
CA VAL A 23 18.08 11.88 14.67
C VAL A 23 16.58 11.71 14.45
N ILE A 24 15.78 12.75 14.71
CA ILE A 24 14.34 12.72 14.45
C ILE A 24 14.08 12.59 12.96
N ALA A 25 14.86 13.24 12.10
CA ALA A 25 14.75 13.11 10.66
C ALA A 25 14.99 11.67 10.19
N LEU A 26 15.98 10.96 10.73
CA LEU A 26 16.24 9.55 10.43
C LEU A 26 15.07 8.65 10.87
N ILE A 27 14.50 8.89 12.05
CA ILE A 27 13.31 8.16 12.52
C ILE A 27 12.14 8.46 11.57
N THR A 28 11.98 9.71 11.13
CA THR A 28 10.93 10.11 10.19
C THR A 28 11.08 9.39 8.85
N VAL A 29 12.30 9.35 8.30
CA VAL A 29 12.59 8.61 7.07
C VAL A 29 12.19 7.14 7.22
N LEU A 30 12.57 6.51 8.33
CA LEU A 30 12.27 5.10 8.58
C LEU A 30 10.76 4.85 8.70
N VAL A 31 10.04 5.69 9.45
CA VAL A 31 8.57 5.58 9.63
C VAL A 31 7.84 5.76 8.30
N LEU A 32 8.19 6.80 7.54
CA LEU A 32 7.56 7.09 6.25
C LEU A 32 7.93 6.03 5.20
N PHE A 33 9.16 5.53 5.21
CA PHE A 33 9.60 4.46 4.32
C PHE A 33 8.81 3.16 4.57
N ILE A 34 8.66 2.74 5.83
CA ILE A 34 7.86 1.56 6.19
C ILE A 34 6.38 1.77 5.83
N ALA A 35 5.85 2.98 6.05
CA ALA A 35 4.48 3.30 5.66
C ALA A 35 4.30 3.26 4.14
N GLY A 36 5.24 3.82 3.37
CA GLY A 36 5.23 3.80 1.91
C GLY A 36 5.41 2.40 1.33
N LEU A 37 6.29 1.59 1.92
CA LEU A 37 6.47 0.18 1.55
C LEU A 37 5.21 -0.64 1.85
N GLY A 38 4.60 -0.44 3.01
CA GLY A 38 3.36 -1.08 3.39
C GLY A 38 2.22 -0.79 2.42
N GLU A 39 2.07 0.48 2.05
CA GLU A 39 1.08 0.89 1.06
C GLU A 39 1.39 0.33 -0.33
N GLY A 40 2.64 0.37 -0.75
CA GLY A 40 3.06 -0.17 -2.04
C GLY A 40 2.85 -1.67 -2.16
N LEU A 41 3.20 -2.43 -1.13
CA LEU A 41 2.95 -3.88 -1.07
C LEU A 41 1.45 -4.19 -0.99
N GLY A 42 0.71 -3.46 -0.16
CA GLY A 42 -0.75 -3.62 -0.04
C GLY A 42 -1.46 -3.30 -1.36
N SER A 43 -1.14 -2.16 -1.97
CA SER A 43 -1.72 -1.75 -3.24
C SER A 43 -1.39 -2.72 -4.38
N GLY A 44 -0.15 -3.23 -4.43
CA GLY A 44 0.25 -4.20 -5.45
C GLY A 44 -0.51 -5.52 -5.41
N ASN A 45 -1.11 -5.86 -4.27
CA ASN A 45 -1.93 -7.06 -4.13
C ASN A 45 -3.43 -6.79 -4.39
N LYS A 46 -3.93 -5.59 -4.08
CA LYS A 46 -5.37 -5.29 -4.11
C LYS A 46 -5.83 -4.44 -5.30
N GLN A 47 -4.92 -3.71 -5.98
CA GLN A 47 -5.28 -2.67 -6.96
C GLN A 47 -6.23 -3.17 -8.05
N TYR A 48 -6.04 -4.38 -8.55
CA TYR A 48 -6.92 -4.93 -9.56
C TYR A 48 -8.34 -5.12 -9.03
N ILE A 49 -8.47 -5.74 -7.85
CA ILE A 49 -9.78 -6.02 -7.24
C ILE A 49 -10.48 -4.73 -6.80
N GLU A 50 -9.76 -3.84 -6.11
CA GLU A 50 -10.28 -2.57 -5.59
C GLU A 50 -10.86 -1.67 -6.68
N LYS A 51 -10.29 -1.73 -7.88
CA LYS A 51 -10.67 -0.89 -9.02
C LYS A 51 -11.60 -1.60 -10.01
N LEU A 52 -12.11 -2.78 -9.68
CA LEU A 52 -13.07 -3.46 -10.54
C LEU A 52 -14.36 -2.64 -10.64
N ASP A 53 -14.91 -2.56 -11.86
CA ASP A 53 -16.25 -2.02 -12.09
C ASP A 53 -17.30 -3.12 -11.80
N ALA A 54 -17.39 -3.50 -10.53
CA ALA A 54 -18.26 -4.53 -10.02
C ALA A 54 -18.67 -4.21 -8.57
N ASP A 55 -19.77 -4.79 -8.12
CA ASP A 55 -20.26 -4.65 -6.75
C ASP A 55 -19.87 -5.85 -5.89
N LEU A 56 -19.85 -7.03 -6.48
CA LEU A 56 -19.48 -8.28 -5.82
C LEU A 56 -18.50 -9.09 -6.65
N LEU A 57 -17.65 -9.85 -5.97
CA LEU A 57 -16.86 -10.94 -6.52
C LEU A 57 -17.37 -12.28 -6.01
N VAL A 58 -17.59 -13.22 -6.91
CA VAL A 58 -18.03 -14.57 -6.58
C VAL A 58 -16.87 -15.54 -6.81
N TYR A 59 -16.62 -16.36 -5.81
CA TYR A 59 -15.60 -17.40 -5.74
C TYR A 59 -16.28 -18.77 -5.67
N LYS A 60 -15.53 -19.84 -5.90
CA LYS A 60 -15.92 -21.17 -5.47
C LYS A 60 -16.00 -21.21 -3.94
N ALA A 61 -16.94 -21.92 -3.36
CA ALA A 61 -17.01 -22.08 -1.91
C ALA A 61 -15.78 -22.80 -1.34
N LYS A 62 -15.44 -22.48 -0.09
CA LYS A 62 -14.36 -23.13 0.67
C LYS A 62 -12.95 -22.98 0.07
N VAL A 63 -12.68 -21.87 -0.61
CA VAL A 63 -11.35 -21.55 -1.14
C VAL A 63 -10.68 -20.36 -0.42
N ASP A 64 -11.26 -19.90 0.69
CA ASP A 64 -10.75 -18.79 1.52
C ASP A 64 -10.38 -17.55 0.69
N PHE A 65 -11.26 -17.15 -0.24
CA PHE A 65 -11.06 -16.02 -1.17
C PHE A 65 -9.77 -16.09 -2.01
N SER A 66 -9.19 -17.29 -2.14
CA SER A 66 -8.02 -17.50 -2.99
C SER A 66 -8.43 -17.57 -4.46
N ILE A 67 -8.10 -16.53 -5.23
CA ILE A 67 -8.36 -16.48 -6.67
C ILE A 67 -7.69 -17.66 -7.40
N GLY A 68 -6.44 -17.98 -7.02
CA GLY A 68 -5.66 -19.03 -7.69
C GLY A 68 -6.25 -20.42 -7.57
N THR A 69 -6.93 -20.73 -6.46
CA THR A 69 -7.57 -22.03 -6.21
C THR A 69 -9.03 -22.06 -6.59
N SER A 70 -9.67 -20.91 -6.73
CA SER A 70 -11.08 -20.80 -7.14
C SER A 70 -11.23 -21.18 -8.61
N LYS A 71 -12.25 -22.00 -8.90
CA LYS A 71 -12.60 -22.45 -10.24
C LYS A 71 -14.12 -22.45 -10.38
N ILE A 72 -14.64 -21.55 -11.20
CA ILE A 72 -16.07 -21.41 -11.48
C ILE A 72 -16.33 -21.85 -12.91
N GLU A 73 -17.14 -22.89 -13.03
CA GLU A 73 -17.56 -23.46 -14.29
C GLU A 73 -18.60 -22.57 -14.99
N ARG A 74 -18.69 -22.70 -16.31
CA ARG A 74 -19.65 -21.95 -17.13
C ARG A 74 -21.11 -22.11 -16.68
N ALA A 75 -21.48 -23.30 -16.17
CA ALA A 75 -22.82 -23.54 -15.65
C ALA A 75 -23.16 -22.63 -14.46
N LYS A 76 -22.22 -22.48 -13.52
CA LYS A 76 -22.36 -21.59 -12.36
C LYS A 76 -22.38 -20.11 -12.77
N LEU A 77 -21.52 -19.71 -13.71
CA LEU A 77 -21.55 -18.37 -14.30
C LEU A 77 -22.94 -18.02 -14.84
N ASN A 78 -23.55 -18.94 -15.60
CA ASN A 78 -24.88 -18.76 -16.15
C ASN A 78 -25.97 -18.76 -15.07
N ALA A 79 -25.80 -19.53 -13.99
CA ALA A 79 -26.71 -19.50 -12.85
C ALA A 79 -26.65 -18.13 -12.13
N ILE A 80 -25.46 -17.62 -11.84
CA ILE A 80 -25.27 -16.28 -11.23
C ILE A 80 -25.93 -15.17 -12.08
N ARG A 81 -25.79 -15.27 -13.42
CA ARG A 81 -26.40 -14.29 -14.34
C ARG A 81 -27.92 -14.26 -14.28
N ARG A 82 -28.56 -15.34 -13.86
CA ARG A 82 -30.04 -15.46 -13.77
C ARG A 82 -30.60 -15.00 -12.42
N VAL A 83 -29.76 -14.77 -11.42
CA VAL A 83 -30.21 -14.30 -10.10
C VAL A 83 -30.83 -12.94 -10.27
N GLU A 84 -32.05 -12.78 -9.78
CA GLU A 84 -32.76 -11.50 -9.84
C GLU A 84 -32.03 -10.42 -9.07
N GLY A 85 -31.81 -9.25 -9.68
CA GLY A 85 -31.02 -8.12 -9.13
C GLY A 85 -29.58 -8.08 -9.66
N VAL A 86 -29.15 -9.05 -10.45
CA VAL A 86 -27.87 -9.04 -11.16
C VAL A 86 -28.02 -8.31 -12.49
N ALA A 87 -27.27 -7.23 -12.68
CA ALA A 87 -27.31 -6.44 -13.92
C ALA A 87 -26.32 -6.99 -14.97
N ALA A 88 -25.12 -7.35 -14.57
CA ALA A 88 -24.09 -7.89 -15.46
C ALA A 88 -23.14 -8.82 -14.72
N VAL A 89 -22.56 -9.76 -15.46
CA VAL A 89 -21.66 -10.79 -14.92
C VAL A 89 -20.48 -10.96 -15.87
N GLY A 90 -19.27 -10.80 -15.37
CA GLY A 90 -18.03 -10.96 -16.12
C GLY A 90 -17.10 -12.00 -15.51
N PRO A 91 -16.77 -13.07 -16.28
CA PRO A 91 -15.77 -14.03 -15.86
C PRO A 91 -14.38 -13.42 -15.86
N ILE A 92 -13.58 -13.68 -14.83
CA ILE A 92 -12.20 -13.26 -14.73
C ILE A 92 -11.32 -14.47 -14.46
N SER A 93 -10.30 -14.63 -15.28
CA SER A 93 -9.33 -15.71 -15.17
C SER A 93 -7.93 -15.13 -14.93
N PHE A 94 -7.15 -15.78 -14.08
CA PHE A 94 -5.80 -15.33 -13.73
C PHE A 94 -4.78 -16.42 -14.01
N SER A 95 -3.60 -16.00 -14.50
CA SER A 95 -2.44 -16.86 -14.66
C SER A 95 -1.15 -16.04 -14.59
N ALA A 96 -0.04 -16.71 -14.30
CA ALA A 96 1.28 -16.11 -14.44
C ALA A 96 1.78 -16.25 -15.88
N ALA A 97 2.44 -15.23 -16.39
CA ALA A 97 3.13 -15.24 -17.67
C ALA A 97 4.39 -14.37 -17.60
N SER A 98 5.18 -14.34 -18.66
CA SER A 98 6.35 -13.47 -18.75
C SER A 98 6.39 -12.78 -20.09
N LEU A 99 6.67 -11.47 -20.07
CA LEU A 99 7.03 -10.73 -21.27
C LEU A 99 8.50 -11.00 -21.60
N VAL A 100 8.76 -11.31 -22.85
CA VAL A 100 10.11 -11.53 -23.38
C VAL A 100 10.45 -10.39 -24.35
N PHE A 101 11.69 -9.93 -24.28
CA PHE A 101 12.16 -8.80 -25.06
C PHE A 101 13.25 -9.28 -26.04
N GLU A 102 13.24 -8.79 -27.27
CA GLU A 102 14.22 -9.11 -28.31
C GLU A 102 15.59 -8.46 -28.07
N ASP A 103 15.64 -7.43 -27.24
CA ASP A 103 16.85 -6.67 -26.89
C ASP A 103 17.71 -7.32 -25.79
N GLY A 104 17.41 -8.55 -25.37
CA GLY A 104 18.17 -9.30 -24.37
C GLY A 104 17.93 -8.85 -22.92
N ARG A 105 16.99 -7.94 -22.65
CA ARG A 105 16.56 -7.61 -21.29
C ARG A 105 15.99 -8.85 -20.61
N LYS A 106 16.10 -8.87 -19.26
CA LYS A 106 15.48 -9.94 -18.46
C LYS A 106 13.96 -9.97 -18.69
N PRO A 107 13.35 -11.16 -18.81
CA PRO A 107 11.90 -11.29 -18.90
C PRO A 107 11.20 -10.60 -17.74
N LEU A 108 10.09 -9.95 -18.02
CA LEU A 108 9.25 -9.31 -17.02
C LEU A 108 8.09 -10.24 -16.65
N ASN A 109 8.04 -10.68 -15.39
CA ASN A 109 6.90 -11.44 -14.91
C ASN A 109 5.67 -10.54 -14.81
N VAL A 110 4.54 -11.06 -15.28
CA VAL A 110 3.27 -10.36 -15.37
C VAL A 110 2.12 -11.26 -14.93
N SER A 111 1.08 -10.65 -14.42
CA SER A 111 -0.22 -11.30 -14.22
C SER A 111 -1.01 -11.24 -15.52
N LEU A 112 -1.21 -12.39 -16.16
CA LEU A 112 -2.08 -12.51 -17.32
C LEU A 112 -3.52 -12.66 -16.83
N ILE A 113 -4.41 -11.76 -17.27
CA ILE A 113 -5.80 -11.70 -16.84
C ILE A 113 -6.71 -11.84 -18.05
N GLY A 114 -7.55 -12.86 -18.05
CA GLY A 114 -8.54 -13.10 -19.08
C GLY A 114 -9.89 -12.51 -18.68
N VAL A 115 -10.46 -11.66 -19.52
CA VAL A 115 -11.77 -11.04 -19.30
C VAL A 115 -12.66 -11.15 -20.52
N GLU A 116 -13.96 -11.04 -20.32
CA GLU A 116 -14.90 -10.92 -21.44
C GLU A 116 -15.08 -9.43 -21.76
N PRO A 117 -14.73 -8.98 -22.99
CA PRO A 117 -14.83 -7.60 -23.39
C PRO A 117 -16.24 -7.00 -23.19
N GLY A 118 -16.33 -5.79 -22.64
CA GLY A 118 -17.59 -5.09 -22.34
C GLY A 118 -18.32 -5.55 -21.10
N LEU A 119 -17.79 -6.53 -20.33
CA LEU A 119 -18.39 -7.02 -19.10
C LEU A 119 -17.57 -6.58 -17.87
N PRO A 120 -18.17 -6.68 -16.66
CA PRO A 120 -17.43 -6.41 -15.42
C PRO A 120 -16.13 -7.22 -15.35
N GLY A 121 -15.04 -6.56 -14.94
CA GLY A 121 -13.70 -7.16 -14.94
C GLY A 121 -12.76 -6.58 -16.00
N GLU A 122 -13.30 -6.05 -17.10
CA GLU A 122 -12.48 -5.31 -18.05
C GLU A 122 -12.13 -3.92 -17.49
N PRO A 123 -10.83 -3.55 -17.43
CA PRO A 123 -10.44 -2.21 -16.99
C PRO A 123 -10.69 -1.18 -18.09
N PRO A 124 -11.03 0.07 -17.72
CA PRO A 124 -11.09 1.16 -18.70
C PRO A 124 -9.70 1.42 -19.29
N ALA A 125 -9.65 1.62 -20.60
CA ALA A 125 -8.45 2.07 -21.28
C ALA A 125 -8.38 3.61 -21.21
N TYR A 126 -7.37 4.15 -20.54
CA TYR A 126 -7.14 5.60 -20.48
C TYR A 126 -6.38 6.12 -21.69
N GLN A 127 -5.62 5.25 -22.34
CA GLN A 127 -4.95 5.53 -23.61
C GLN A 127 -5.32 4.40 -24.59
N GLY A 128 -5.56 4.72 -25.82
CA GLY A 128 -5.97 3.74 -26.81
C GLY A 128 -7.46 3.39 -26.71
N ARG A 129 -7.79 2.10 -26.85
CA ARG A 129 -9.16 1.59 -26.85
C ARG A 129 -9.30 0.34 -25.96
N PRO A 130 -10.52 -0.01 -25.53
CA PRO A 130 -10.80 -1.28 -24.87
C PRO A 130 -10.60 -2.48 -25.81
N LEU A 131 -10.65 -3.68 -25.23
CA LEU A 131 -10.59 -4.94 -25.98
C LEU A 131 -11.79 -5.09 -26.90
N VAL A 132 -11.57 -5.69 -28.06
CA VAL A 132 -12.65 -5.98 -29.04
C VAL A 132 -12.65 -7.45 -29.38
N GLY A 133 -13.78 -8.11 -29.13
CA GLY A 133 -13.97 -9.51 -29.46
C GLY A 133 -13.28 -10.46 -28.48
N ARG A 134 -13.81 -11.69 -28.43
CA ARG A 134 -13.44 -12.70 -27.43
C ARG A 134 -12.14 -13.45 -27.73
N ARG A 135 -11.61 -13.34 -28.97
CA ARG A 135 -10.48 -14.15 -29.47
C ARG A 135 -9.38 -13.29 -30.13
N ALA A 136 -9.46 -11.98 -30.04
CA ALA A 136 -8.48 -11.09 -30.66
C ALA A 136 -7.10 -11.24 -29.97
N ASN A 137 -6.03 -11.25 -30.76
CA ASN A 137 -4.66 -11.22 -30.23
C ASN A 137 -4.29 -9.80 -29.79
N GLU A 138 -5.06 -9.25 -28.88
CA GLU A 138 -4.94 -7.90 -28.35
C GLU A 138 -4.74 -7.94 -26.84
N ALA A 139 -4.10 -6.90 -26.32
CA ALA A 139 -3.91 -6.73 -24.90
C ALA A 139 -4.16 -5.28 -24.48
N VAL A 140 -4.82 -5.11 -23.34
CA VAL A 140 -4.78 -3.88 -22.55
C VAL A 140 -3.78 -4.13 -21.42
N ILE A 141 -2.78 -3.27 -21.30
CA ILE A 141 -1.75 -3.40 -20.26
C ILE A 141 -1.96 -2.35 -19.18
N ASP A 142 -1.55 -2.66 -17.96
CA ASP A 142 -1.56 -1.67 -16.90
C ASP A 142 -0.41 -0.66 -17.07
N ARG A 143 -0.53 0.51 -16.44
CA ARG A 143 0.50 1.55 -16.48
C ARG A 143 1.87 1.05 -16.02
N ASN A 144 1.90 0.12 -15.06
CA ASN A 144 3.17 -0.41 -14.54
C ASN A 144 3.81 -1.37 -15.55
N ALA A 145 3.01 -2.16 -16.28
CA ALA A 145 3.48 -2.98 -17.39
C ALA A 145 4.07 -2.09 -18.50
N ALA A 146 3.35 -1.03 -18.90
CA ALA A 146 3.80 -0.09 -19.90
C ALA A 146 5.14 0.55 -19.54
N LEU A 147 5.29 1.05 -18.31
CA LEU A 147 6.52 1.67 -17.81
C LEU A 147 7.69 0.70 -17.73
N ARG A 148 7.47 -0.51 -17.20
CA ARG A 148 8.54 -1.50 -17.00
C ARG A 148 8.98 -2.16 -18.31
N ALA A 149 8.03 -2.47 -19.18
CA ALA A 149 8.30 -3.03 -20.49
C ALA A 149 8.78 -1.97 -21.51
N LYS A 150 8.54 -0.68 -21.24
CA LYS A 150 8.77 0.46 -22.15
C LYS A 150 8.01 0.28 -23.46
N VAL A 151 6.73 -0.07 -23.35
CA VAL A 151 5.82 -0.26 -24.50
C VAL A 151 4.66 0.73 -24.40
N THR A 152 4.13 1.08 -25.57
CA THR A 152 3.03 2.03 -25.77
C THR A 152 1.90 1.39 -26.57
N VAL A 153 0.78 2.11 -26.70
CA VAL A 153 -0.32 1.67 -27.56
C VAL A 153 0.17 1.58 -29.01
N GLY A 154 -0.12 0.46 -29.66
CA GLY A 154 0.32 0.14 -31.03
C GLY A 154 1.54 -0.79 -31.09
N ASP A 155 2.27 -0.96 -30.00
CA ASP A 155 3.39 -1.89 -29.94
C ASP A 155 2.91 -3.35 -29.83
N THR A 156 3.74 -4.29 -30.27
CA THR A 156 3.51 -5.71 -30.11
C THR A 156 4.35 -6.22 -28.94
N ILE A 157 3.72 -6.94 -28.01
CA ILE A 157 4.39 -7.60 -26.87
C ILE A 157 4.41 -9.10 -27.10
N ARG A 158 5.54 -9.73 -26.74
CA ARG A 158 5.71 -11.19 -26.82
C ARG A 158 5.55 -11.81 -25.45
N VAL A 159 4.49 -12.59 -25.27
CA VAL A 159 4.17 -13.31 -24.04
C VAL A 159 4.68 -14.73 -24.14
N ARG A 160 5.51 -15.13 -23.16
CA ARG A 160 5.96 -16.52 -23.01
C ARG A 160 5.07 -17.25 -22.04
N SER A 161 4.62 -18.42 -22.43
CA SER A 161 3.86 -19.35 -21.61
C SER A 161 4.44 -20.78 -21.72
N ILE A 162 4.24 -21.57 -20.67
CA ILE A 162 4.69 -22.96 -20.63
C ILE A 162 3.51 -23.86 -20.98
N GLN A 163 3.63 -24.58 -22.11
CA GLN A 163 2.64 -25.52 -22.60
C GLN A 163 3.19 -26.95 -22.49
N GLY A 164 2.76 -27.68 -21.44
CA GLY A 164 3.37 -28.97 -21.12
C GLY A 164 4.85 -28.81 -20.76
N ALA A 165 5.74 -29.36 -21.58
CA ALA A 165 7.19 -29.26 -21.44
C ALA A 165 7.83 -28.24 -22.38
N LYS A 166 7.04 -27.50 -23.18
CA LYS A 166 7.54 -26.56 -24.20
C LYS A 166 7.23 -25.13 -23.81
N GLU A 167 8.13 -24.23 -24.15
CA GLU A 167 7.89 -22.79 -24.12
C GLU A 167 7.20 -22.37 -25.41
N GLU A 168 6.08 -21.71 -25.31
CA GLU A 168 5.38 -21.12 -26.46
C GLU A 168 5.33 -19.59 -26.31
N TYR A 169 5.38 -18.93 -27.46
CA TYR A 169 5.41 -17.47 -27.54
C TYR A 169 4.17 -16.98 -28.31
N TYR A 170 3.55 -15.94 -27.75
CA TYR A 170 2.35 -15.34 -28.30
C TYR A 170 2.56 -13.86 -28.47
N ASP A 171 2.39 -13.39 -29.68
CA ASP A 171 2.49 -11.96 -30.00
C ASP A 171 1.10 -11.32 -29.85
N LEU A 172 1.02 -10.27 -29.03
CA LEU A 172 -0.20 -9.52 -28.73
C LEU A 172 0.00 -8.05 -29.06
N LEU A 173 -0.97 -7.45 -29.77
CA LEU A 173 -1.00 -6.02 -30.02
C LEU A 173 -1.50 -5.26 -28.78
N VAL A 174 -0.75 -4.31 -28.27
CA VAL A 174 -1.18 -3.42 -27.20
C VAL A 174 -2.16 -2.40 -27.77
N VAL A 175 -3.44 -2.57 -27.44
CA VAL A 175 -4.52 -1.71 -27.93
C VAL A 175 -4.92 -0.61 -26.94
N GLY A 176 -4.56 -0.77 -25.68
CA GLY A 176 -4.84 0.21 -24.65
C GLY A 176 -3.92 0.09 -23.45
N VAL A 177 -3.84 1.20 -22.70
CA VAL A 177 -3.17 1.27 -21.39
C VAL A 177 -4.20 1.70 -20.36
N SER A 178 -4.36 0.88 -19.32
CA SER A 178 -5.20 1.17 -18.15
C SER A 178 -4.41 1.90 -17.06
N ASP A 179 -5.08 2.36 -16.03
CA ASP A 179 -4.44 2.81 -14.80
C ASP A 179 -3.65 1.68 -14.12
N GLY A 180 -2.93 1.99 -13.02
CA GLY A 180 -2.22 0.96 -12.25
C GLY A 180 -3.21 -0.06 -11.69
N ARG A 181 -3.14 -1.31 -12.16
CA ARG A 181 -4.00 -2.44 -11.76
C ARG A 181 -3.15 -3.70 -11.53
N GLN A 182 -2.18 -3.57 -10.66
CA GLN A 182 -1.34 -4.71 -10.29
C GLN A 182 -2.16 -5.79 -9.56
N TYR A 183 -1.81 -7.03 -9.84
CA TYR A 183 -2.27 -8.19 -9.11
C TYR A 183 -1.07 -9.05 -8.69
N SER A 184 -1.06 -9.52 -7.44
CA SER A 184 0.04 -10.33 -6.89
C SER A 184 1.43 -9.68 -7.03
N LEU A 185 1.52 -8.36 -6.80
CA LEU A 185 2.73 -7.53 -6.94
C LEU A 185 3.32 -7.48 -8.35
N GLN A 186 2.63 -8.03 -9.33
CA GLN A 186 3.05 -8.05 -10.73
C GLN A 186 2.22 -7.09 -11.56
N PRO A 187 2.82 -6.46 -12.58
CA PRO A 187 2.06 -5.70 -13.55
C PRO A 187 1.12 -6.61 -14.32
N SER A 188 -0.04 -6.08 -14.71
CA SER A 188 -1.09 -6.86 -15.33
C SER A 188 -1.17 -6.67 -16.84
N ILE A 189 -1.43 -7.77 -17.55
CA ILE A 189 -1.78 -7.80 -18.96
C ILE A 189 -3.16 -8.41 -19.08
N ILE A 190 -4.10 -7.66 -19.61
CA ILE A 190 -5.49 -8.05 -19.75
C ILE A 190 -5.76 -8.43 -21.21
N VAL A 191 -6.28 -9.62 -21.41
CA VAL A 191 -6.55 -10.19 -22.73
C VAL A 191 -7.98 -10.71 -22.82
N PRO A 192 -8.55 -10.88 -24.03
CA PRO A 192 -9.85 -11.50 -24.20
C PRO A 192 -9.85 -12.95 -23.68
N VAL A 193 -10.97 -13.40 -23.13
CA VAL A 193 -11.10 -14.69 -22.45
C VAL A 193 -10.63 -15.89 -23.29
N LEU A 194 -10.90 -15.93 -24.59
CA LEU A 194 -10.45 -17.05 -25.43
C LEU A 194 -8.96 -16.94 -25.81
N THR A 195 -8.41 -15.74 -25.84
CA THR A 195 -6.96 -15.52 -25.98
C THR A 195 -6.24 -15.93 -24.71
N PHE A 196 -6.81 -15.64 -23.54
CA PHE A 196 -6.31 -16.14 -22.27
C PHE A 196 -6.26 -17.67 -22.22
N GLU A 197 -7.35 -18.34 -22.64
CA GLU A 197 -7.42 -19.82 -22.69
C GLU A 197 -6.32 -20.42 -23.58
N LYS A 198 -5.96 -19.75 -24.65
CA LYS A 198 -4.88 -20.17 -25.56
C LYS A 198 -3.49 -20.00 -24.91
N ILE A 199 -3.29 -18.91 -24.13
CA ILE A 199 -1.98 -18.54 -23.60
C ILE A 199 -1.72 -19.18 -22.23
N LYS A 200 -2.75 -19.35 -21.37
CA LYS A 200 -2.56 -19.88 -20.01
C LYS A 200 -1.74 -21.16 -20.01
N PRO A 201 -0.84 -21.38 -19.02
CA PRO A 201 -0.09 -22.63 -18.90
C PRO A 201 -1.02 -23.83 -18.83
N GLN A 202 -0.73 -24.85 -19.62
CA GLN A 202 -1.52 -26.08 -19.66
C GLN A 202 -0.60 -27.30 -19.46
N ALA A 203 -0.95 -28.18 -18.54
CA ALA A 203 -0.19 -29.40 -18.30
C ALA A 203 -0.32 -30.41 -19.47
N ASN A 204 -1.42 -30.36 -20.22
CA ASN A 204 -1.69 -31.28 -21.35
C ASN A 204 -2.38 -30.51 -22.48
N ALA A 205 -1.76 -30.46 -23.65
CA ALA A 205 -2.30 -29.79 -24.84
C ALA A 205 -3.66 -30.38 -25.32
N ALA A 206 -3.95 -31.60 -24.95
CA ALA A 206 -5.20 -32.27 -25.29
C ALA A 206 -6.40 -31.81 -24.44
N ALA A 207 -6.19 -31.05 -23.36
CA ALA A 207 -7.24 -30.57 -22.46
C ALA A 207 -7.99 -29.32 -22.98
N GLN A 208 -7.73 -28.90 -24.21
CA GLN A 208 -8.29 -27.68 -24.80
C GLN A 208 -9.81 -27.67 -25.02
N ALA A 209 -10.50 -28.78 -24.82
CA ALA A 209 -11.94 -28.91 -25.04
C ALA A 209 -12.80 -28.85 -23.78
N ALA A 210 -12.20 -28.65 -22.60
CA ALA A 210 -12.95 -28.57 -21.36
C ALA A 210 -13.57 -27.16 -21.18
N ASP A 211 -14.68 -27.10 -20.48
CA ASP A 211 -15.47 -25.88 -20.19
C ASP A 211 -14.61 -24.67 -19.80
N LEU A 212 -15.02 -23.50 -20.29
CA LEU A 212 -14.45 -22.22 -19.85
C LEU A 212 -14.56 -22.13 -18.32
N ILE A 213 -13.42 -22.23 -17.65
CA ILE A 213 -13.31 -22.11 -16.21
C ILE A 213 -12.72 -20.76 -15.88
N SER A 214 -13.46 -19.94 -15.17
CA SER A 214 -12.96 -18.68 -14.60
C SER A 214 -12.51 -18.90 -13.16
N ASN A 215 -11.56 -18.09 -12.71
CA ASN A 215 -11.15 -18.09 -11.31
C ASN A 215 -12.22 -17.45 -10.44
N VAL A 216 -12.67 -16.27 -10.83
CA VAL A 216 -13.71 -15.50 -10.12
C VAL A 216 -14.69 -14.91 -11.12
N VAL A 217 -15.83 -14.48 -10.60
CA VAL A 217 -16.87 -13.84 -11.39
C VAL A 217 -17.15 -12.46 -10.79
N ALA A 218 -16.95 -11.41 -11.58
CA ALA A 218 -17.32 -10.06 -11.22
C ALA A 218 -18.81 -9.85 -11.48
N VAL A 219 -19.54 -9.33 -10.51
CA VAL A 219 -20.98 -9.11 -10.58
C VAL A 219 -21.27 -7.63 -10.37
N ARG A 220 -22.00 -7.03 -11.32
CA ARG A 220 -22.58 -5.72 -11.18
C ARG A 220 -24.07 -5.88 -10.84
N LEU A 221 -24.51 -5.17 -9.82
CA LEU A 221 -25.89 -5.21 -9.37
C LEU A 221 -26.74 -4.13 -10.05
N THR A 222 -28.04 -4.35 -10.10
CA THR A 222 -28.99 -3.33 -10.55
C THR A 222 -29.08 -2.18 -9.53
N ASP A 223 -29.00 -2.53 -8.24
CA ASP A 223 -28.96 -1.58 -7.13
C ASP A 223 -27.77 -1.90 -6.21
N PRO A 224 -26.70 -1.08 -6.22
CA PRO A 224 -25.55 -1.27 -5.36
C PRO A 224 -25.85 -1.21 -3.85
N ALA A 225 -26.97 -0.62 -3.43
CA ALA A 225 -27.33 -0.57 -2.02
C ALA A 225 -27.73 -1.95 -1.46
N THR A 226 -28.09 -2.89 -2.33
CA THR A 226 -28.54 -4.24 -1.95
C THR A 226 -27.41 -5.27 -1.83
N ARG A 227 -26.12 -4.85 -1.83
CA ARG A 227 -24.95 -5.77 -1.86
C ARG A 227 -25.04 -6.91 -0.86
N ALA A 228 -25.34 -6.61 0.42
CA ALA A 228 -25.37 -7.63 1.46
C ALA A 228 -26.51 -8.66 1.24
N ALA A 229 -27.69 -8.21 0.82
CA ALA A 229 -28.81 -9.08 0.52
C ALA A 229 -28.54 -9.94 -0.74
N MET A 230 -27.93 -9.33 -1.75
CA MET A 230 -27.58 -10.02 -3.00
C MET A 230 -26.46 -11.04 -2.81
N GLN A 231 -25.50 -10.78 -1.93
CA GLN A 231 -24.49 -11.76 -1.53
C GLN A 231 -25.16 -13.04 -0.99
N GLN A 232 -26.05 -12.91 -0.02
CA GLN A 232 -26.79 -14.04 0.55
C GLN A 232 -27.68 -14.74 -0.49
N ARG A 233 -28.34 -13.97 -1.35
CA ARG A 233 -29.19 -14.52 -2.41
C ARG A 233 -28.37 -15.34 -3.41
N ILE A 234 -27.23 -14.84 -3.89
CA ILE A 234 -26.39 -15.57 -4.82
C ILE A 234 -25.89 -16.87 -4.20
N GLU A 235 -25.47 -16.86 -2.93
CA GLU A 235 -25.02 -18.04 -2.21
C GLU A 235 -26.14 -19.07 -1.96
N ALA A 236 -27.39 -18.61 -1.78
CA ALA A 236 -28.55 -19.49 -1.59
C ALA A 236 -29.06 -20.10 -2.90
N GLU A 237 -29.04 -19.35 -4.01
CA GLU A 237 -29.57 -19.79 -5.30
C GLU A 237 -28.53 -20.57 -6.13
N VAL A 238 -27.24 -20.30 -5.93
CA VAL A 238 -26.16 -20.97 -6.67
C VAL A 238 -25.31 -21.80 -5.72
N ASN A 239 -25.37 -23.11 -5.86
CA ASN A 239 -24.62 -24.01 -4.98
C ASN A 239 -23.10 -23.89 -5.14
N ASP A 240 -22.37 -24.09 -4.04
CA ASP A 240 -20.91 -24.17 -3.99
C ASP A 240 -20.22 -22.90 -4.56
N VAL A 241 -20.78 -21.74 -4.20
CA VAL A 241 -20.15 -20.43 -4.44
C VAL A 241 -20.15 -19.62 -3.15
N GLN A 242 -19.25 -18.66 -3.09
CA GLN A 242 -19.13 -17.66 -2.02
C GLN A 242 -19.01 -16.29 -2.66
N ALA A 243 -19.87 -15.36 -2.28
CA ALA A 243 -19.86 -13.99 -2.77
C ALA A 243 -19.30 -13.05 -1.72
N ALA A 244 -18.58 -12.03 -2.15
CA ALA A 244 -18.07 -10.97 -1.27
C ALA A 244 -18.10 -9.63 -1.99
N ASP A 245 -18.24 -8.55 -1.23
CA ASP A 245 -17.92 -7.23 -1.74
C ASP A 245 -16.41 -7.10 -2.00
N LEU A 246 -16.01 -6.07 -2.76
CA LEU A 246 -14.62 -5.91 -3.18
C LEU A 246 -13.65 -5.73 -2.00
N VAL A 247 -14.11 -5.07 -0.92
CA VAL A 247 -13.29 -4.85 0.29
C VAL A 247 -13.03 -6.17 0.99
N THR A 248 -14.09 -6.91 1.29
CA THR A 248 -14.02 -8.25 1.88
C THR A 248 -13.17 -9.19 1.02
N ALA A 249 -13.31 -9.11 -0.30
CA ALA A 249 -12.57 -9.93 -1.25
C ALA A 249 -11.05 -9.72 -1.16
N TYR A 250 -10.56 -8.48 -1.16
CA TYR A 250 -9.12 -8.25 -1.09
C TYR A 250 -8.55 -8.37 0.32
N GLU A 251 -9.31 -8.00 1.36
CA GLU A 251 -8.84 -8.11 2.76
C GLU A 251 -8.67 -9.56 3.21
N ASN A 252 -9.51 -10.46 2.71
CA ASN A 252 -9.43 -11.88 2.99
C ASN A 252 -8.59 -12.67 1.98
N THR A 253 -7.99 -12.02 0.97
CA THR A 253 -7.03 -12.71 0.10
C THR A 253 -5.90 -13.32 0.94
N PRO A 254 -5.56 -14.61 0.73
CA PRO A 254 -4.53 -15.28 1.51
C PRO A 254 -3.21 -14.50 1.58
N GLY A 255 -2.71 -14.31 2.79
CA GLY A 255 -1.48 -13.58 3.05
C GLY A 255 -1.64 -12.06 3.18
N TYR A 256 -2.73 -11.44 2.73
CA TYR A 256 -2.92 -9.99 2.83
C TYR A 256 -3.02 -9.52 4.29
N SER A 257 -3.89 -10.14 5.08
CA SER A 257 -4.07 -9.81 6.49
C SER A 257 -2.80 -10.05 7.33
N ALA A 258 -2.09 -11.15 7.08
CA ALA A 258 -0.81 -11.45 7.74
C ALA A 258 0.26 -10.42 7.37
N GLN A 259 0.34 -10.01 6.10
CA GLN A 259 1.25 -8.96 5.63
C GLN A 259 0.93 -7.63 6.30
N GLN A 260 -0.34 -7.21 6.32
CA GLN A 260 -0.77 -5.98 6.98
C GLN A 260 -0.52 -6.02 8.49
N GLY A 261 -0.77 -7.15 9.15
CA GLY A 261 -0.46 -7.36 10.56
C GLY A 261 1.04 -7.18 10.85
N THR A 262 1.90 -7.76 10.03
CA THR A 262 3.36 -7.63 10.15
C THR A 262 3.80 -6.17 9.99
N LEU A 263 3.31 -5.47 8.98
CA LEU A 263 3.64 -4.06 8.71
C LEU A 263 3.15 -3.15 9.84
N ASN A 264 1.94 -3.38 10.36
CA ASN A 264 1.39 -2.61 11.48
C ASN A 264 2.19 -2.84 12.77
N THR A 265 2.58 -4.09 13.04
CA THR A 265 3.44 -4.43 14.18
C THR A 265 4.79 -3.74 14.07
N GLN A 266 5.44 -3.83 12.91
CA GLN A 266 6.72 -3.17 12.63
C GLN A 266 6.61 -1.65 12.80
N ARG A 267 5.54 -1.03 12.29
CA ARG A 267 5.24 0.39 12.48
C ARG A 267 5.11 0.75 13.95
N GLY A 268 4.38 -0.07 14.73
CA GLY A 268 4.24 0.11 16.18
C GLY A 268 5.57 0.11 16.90
N PHE A 269 6.45 -0.85 16.59
CA PHE A 269 7.79 -0.91 17.20
C PHE A 269 8.66 0.30 16.83
N VAL A 270 8.63 0.74 15.59
CA VAL A 270 9.43 1.93 15.18
C VAL A 270 8.94 3.18 15.88
N LEU A 271 7.62 3.37 16.04
CA LEU A 271 7.05 4.48 16.80
C LEU A 271 7.44 4.41 18.28
N LEU A 272 7.42 3.22 18.88
CA LEU A 272 7.88 3.01 20.26
C LEU A 272 9.36 3.37 20.44
N ILE A 273 10.21 2.91 19.55
CA ILE A 273 11.64 3.29 19.51
C ILE A 273 11.77 4.81 19.39
N GLY A 274 10.99 5.44 18.54
CA GLY A 274 10.95 6.91 18.39
C GLY A 274 10.64 7.61 19.71
N VAL A 275 9.62 7.17 20.46
CA VAL A 275 9.28 7.71 21.78
C VAL A 275 10.45 7.57 22.75
N LEU A 276 11.07 6.39 22.82
CA LEU A 276 12.17 6.10 23.74
C LEU A 276 13.42 6.94 23.40
N VAL A 277 13.78 7.04 22.12
CA VAL A 277 14.95 7.83 21.67
C VAL A 277 14.73 9.31 21.94
N ILE A 278 13.58 9.86 21.56
CA ILE A 278 13.26 11.27 21.80
C ILE A 278 13.17 11.55 23.29
N GLY A 279 12.50 10.68 24.05
CA GLY A 279 12.37 10.80 25.50
C GLY A 279 13.72 10.77 26.22
N GLY A 280 14.54 9.76 25.93
CA GLY A 280 15.89 9.63 26.48
C GLY A 280 16.77 10.82 26.17
N PHE A 281 16.66 11.34 24.94
CA PHE A 281 17.39 12.54 24.55
C PHE A 281 17.00 13.78 25.36
N PHE A 282 15.70 14.11 25.42
CA PHE A 282 15.24 15.25 26.21
C PHE A 282 15.51 15.07 27.70
N GLN A 283 15.51 13.84 28.20
CA GLN A 283 15.91 13.48 29.55
C GLN A 283 17.37 13.90 29.85
N ILE A 284 18.31 13.47 28.98
CA ILE A 284 19.72 13.82 29.10
C ILE A 284 19.90 15.35 29.01
N GLN A 285 19.20 16.02 28.12
CA GLN A 285 19.24 17.46 27.97
C GLN A 285 18.76 18.18 29.24
N THR A 286 17.69 17.69 29.88
CA THR A 286 17.17 18.24 31.12
C THR A 286 18.16 18.07 32.26
N LEU A 287 18.77 16.87 32.39
CA LEU A 287 19.80 16.62 33.42
C LEU A 287 20.98 17.58 33.31
N GLN A 288 21.45 17.86 32.10
CA GLN A 288 22.56 18.80 31.87
C GLN A 288 22.21 20.27 32.17
N LYS A 289 20.91 20.60 32.28
CA LYS A 289 20.40 21.93 32.55
C LYS A 289 19.88 22.12 33.97
N ILE A 290 20.02 21.16 34.86
CA ILE A 290 19.48 21.19 36.22
C ILE A 290 19.94 22.49 36.94
N ALA A 291 21.25 22.82 36.90
CA ALA A 291 21.78 24.01 37.52
C ALA A 291 21.17 25.31 36.94
N GLN A 292 21.00 25.39 35.63
CA GLN A 292 20.40 26.55 34.95
C GLN A 292 18.91 26.68 35.29
N ILE A 293 18.17 25.56 35.33
CA ILE A 293 16.76 25.52 35.69
C ILE A 293 16.60 25.94 37.15
N GLY A 294 17.47 25.45 38.05
CA GLY A 294 17.50 25.83 39.48
C GLY A 294 17.73 27.32 39.68
N MET A 295 18.69 27.88 38.96
CA MET A 295 18.97 29.31 39.00
C MET A 295 17.77 30.15 38.54
N LEU A 296 17.14 29.79 37.42
CA LEU A 296 15.94 30.46 36.93
C LEU A 296 14.78 30.40 37.94
N LYS A 297 14.59 29.27 38.62
CA LYS A 297 13.59 29.14 39.67
C LYS A 297 13.93 29.93 40.93
N ALA A 298 15.21 30.03 41.29
CA ALA A 298 15.67 30.85 42.43
C ALA A 298 15.40 32.33 42.23
N ILE A 299 15.46 32.82 40.96
CA ILE A 299 15.12 34.21 40.59
C ILE A 299 13.58 34.40 40.49
N GLY A 300 12.76 33.37 40.77
CA GLY A 300 11.30 33.47 40.78
C GLY A 300 10.60 33.11 39.48
N THR A 301 11.28 32.45 38.54
CA THR A 301 10.62 31.99 37.30
C THR A 301 9.58 30.90 37.60
N PRO A 302 8.31 31.09 37.21
CA PRO A 302 7.27 30.11 37.52
C PRO A 302 7.45 28.79 36.72
N ASN A 303 7.08 27.70 37.32
CA ASN A 303 7.16 26.34 36.71
C ASN A 303 6.51 26.26 35.33
N ARG A 304 5.40 26.99 35.13
CA ARG A 304 4.70 27.09 33.82
C ARG A 304 5.61 27.62 32.71
N THR A 305 6.47 28.58 32.99
CA THR A 305 7.39 29.16 32.01
C THR A 305 8.50 28.18 31.63
N VAL A 306 9.04 27.44 32.61
CA VAL A 306 10.03 26.36 32.38
C VAL A 306 9.43 25.26 31.55
N ALA A 307 8.22 24.78 31.92
CA ALA A 307 7.50 23.75 31.17
C ALA A 307 7.21 24.21 29.73
N ALA A 308 6.69 25.44 29.57
CA ALA A 308 6.38 25.97 28.23
C ALA A 308 7.64 26.10 27.36
N ALA A 309 8.78 26.52 27.91
CA ALA A 309 10.02 26.58 27.17
C ALA A 309 10.47 25.18 26.71
N SER A 310 10.39 24.17 27.57
CA SER A 310 10.71 22.77 27.21
C SER A 310 9.77 22.22 26.13
N VAL A 311 8.46 22.40 26.28
CA VAL A 311 7.46 21.96 25.30
C VAL A 311 7.71 22.61 23.93
N ILE A 312 7.95 23.91 23.90
CA ILE A 312 8.23 24.63 22.64
C ILE A 312 9.51 24.11 21.99
N GLN A 313 10.57 23.84 22.77
CA GLN A 313 11.80 23.25 22.24
C GLN A 313 11.55 21.87 21.63
N ILE A 314 10.79 21.00 22.31
CA ILE A 314 10.43 19.67 21.83
C ILE A 314 9.68 19.79 20.50
N ILE A 315 8.64 20.61 20.45
CA ILE A 315 7.83 20.82 19.24
C ILE A 315 8.68 21.34 18.09
N LEU A 316 9.51 22.36 18.32
CA LEU A 316 10.34 22.95 17.27
C LEU A 316 11.36 21.94 16.70
N VAL A 317 12.07 21.23 17.58
CA VAL A 317 13.05 20.21 17.16
C VAL A 317 12.39 19.08 16.42
N THR A 318 11.23 18.62 16.92
CA THR A 318 10.44 17.55 16.25
C THR A 318 9.93 18.02 14.90
N THR A 319 9.39 19.22 14.80
CA THR A 319 8.88 19.78 13.52
C THR A 319 10.00 19.91 12.50
N ILE A 320 11.16 20.45 12.90
CA ILE A 320 12.33 20.57 12.01
C ILE A 320 12.80 19.17 11.57
N GLY A 321 12.92 18.23 12.49
CA GLY A 321 13.31 16.86 12.20
C GLY A 321 12.35 16.16 11.24
N VAL A 322 11.04 16.28 11.49
CA VAL A 322 9.99 15.72 10.62
C VAL A 322 10.02 16.38 9.24
N ALA A 323 10.20 17.69 9.15
CA ALA A 323 10.29 18.40 7.87
C ALA A 323 11.50 17.92 7.04
N ILE A 324 12.68 17.84 7.68
CA ILE A 324 13.90 17.35 7.02
C ILE A 324 13.72 15.89 6.60
N GLY A 325 13.23 15.02 7.49
CA GLY A 325 13.01 13.61 7.20
C GLY A 325 11.99 13.38 6.08
N SER A 326 10.92 14.16 6.06
CA SER A 326 9.92 14.11 4.97
C SER A 326 10.54 14.55 3.63
N ALA A 327 11.32 15.61 3.61
CA ALA A 327 12.02 16.07 2.41
C ALA A 327 13.00 15.01 1.88
N ILE A 328 13.78 14.38 2.77
CA ILE A 328 14.67 13.27 2.42
C ILE A 328 13.88 12.08 1.86
N THR A 329 12.75 11.71 2.48
CA THR A 329 11.90 10.60 2.03
C THR A 329 11.34 10.86 0.63
N ILE A 330 10.88 12.08 0.34
CA ILE A 330 10.43 12.48 -1.00
C ILE A 330 11.60 12.38 -2.00
N GLY A 331 12.77 12.90 -1.66
CA GLY A 331 13.95 12.80 -2.51
C GLY A 331 14.35 11.36 -2.82
N LEU A 332 14.34 10.48 -1.81
CA LEU A 332 14.62 9.05 -1.97
C LEU A 332 13.56 8.37 -2.84
N SER A 333 12.27 8.73 -2.68
CA SER A 333 11.19 8.14 -3.48
C SER A 333 11.34 8.38 -4.98
N LEU A 334 11.93 9.52 -5.37
CA LEU A 334 12.21 9.85 -6.76
C LEU A 334 13.46 9.10 -7.30
N ALA A 335 14.34 8.66 -6.41
CA ALA A 335 15.56 7.94 -6.77
C ALA A 335 15.35 6.42 -6.89
N PHE A 336 14.30 5.88 -6.29
CA PHE A 336 14.02 4.43 -6.37
C PHE A 336 13.50 4.03 -7.75
N PRO A 337 13.98 2.87 -8.27
CA PRO A 337 13.47 2.33 -9.51
C PRO A 337 11.99 1.92 -9.36
N PRO A 338 11.19 1.95 -10.46
CA PRO A 338 9.77 1.56 -10.44
C PRO A 338 9.49 0.12 -10.00
N THR A 339 10.55 -0.68 -9.85
CA THR A 339 10.46 -2.08 -9.37
C THR A 339 10.25 -2.17 -7.87
N VAL A 340 10.61 -1.13 -7.10
CA VAL A 340 10.41 -1.10 -5.65
C VAL A 340 8.98 -0.67 -5.36
N PRO A 341 8.18 -1.50 -4.70
CA PRO A 341 6.77 -1.21 -4.43
C PRO A 341 6.63 -0.20 -3.27
N ILE A 342 6.97 1.05 -3.51
CA ILE A 342 6.75 2.14 -2.55
C ILE A 342 5.68 3.06 -3.10
N ALA A 343 4.62 3.27 -2.34
CA ALA A 343 3.55 4.19 -2.66
C ALA A 343 3.26 5.12 -1.48
N PHE A 344 3.18 6.40 -1.76
CA PHE A 344 2.79 7.40 -0.75
C PHE A 344 1.39 7.89 -1.08
N THR A 345 0.39 7.44 -0.32
CA THR A 345 -0.95 7.99 -0.38
C THR A 345 -1.08 9.13 0.63
N GLY A 346 -1.83 10.18 0.27
CA GLY A 346 -2.01 11.35 1.14
C GLY A 346 -2.42 11.00 2.57
N PRO A 347 -3.46 10.15 2.79
CA PRO A 347 -3.88 9.74 4.13
C PRO A 347 -2.76 9.09 4.95
N ASN A 348 -2.00 8.17 4.38
CA ASN A 348 -0.96 7.44 5.12
C ASN A 348 0.24 8.32 5.48
N VAL A 349 0.61 9.25 4.60
CA VAL A 349 1.64 10.26 4.90
C VAL A 349 1.20 11.18 6.02
N ILE A 350 -0.05 11.67 5.98
CA ILE A 350 -0.60 12.54 7.02
C ILE A 350 -0.61 11.81 8.37
N VAL A 351 -1.10 10.58 8.44
CA VAL A 351 -1.10 9.77 9.66
C VAL A 351 0.32 9.56 10.18
N GLY A 352 1.29 9.28 9.30
CA GLY A 352 2.69 9.12 9.65
C GLY A 352 3.28 10.41 10.26
N VAL A 353 3.12 11.53 9.59
CA VAL A 353 3.62 12.85 10.04
C VAL A 353 2.96 13.27 11.36
N VAL A 354 1.63 13.15 11.48
CA VAL A 354 0.90 13.49 12.71
C VAL A 354 1.37 12.61 13.87
N SER A 355 1.52 11.30 13.66
CA SER A 355 2.03 10.38 14.68
C SER A 355 3.42 10.82 15.19
N LEU A 356 4.32 11.20 14.28
CA LEU A 356 5.66 11.67 14.61
C LEU A 356 5.64 12.99 15.39
N LEU A 357 4.78 13.94 15.00
CA LEU A 357 4.63 15.21 15.72
C LEU A 357 4.08 15.01 17.14
N VAL A 358 3.23 14.00 17.36
CA VAL A 358 2.69 13.66 18.68
C VAL A 358 3.72 12.94 19.54
N ILE A 359 4.55 12.08 18.94
CA ILE A 359 5.57 11.29 19.65
C ILE A 359 6.61 12.19 20.33
N GLY A 360 6.96 13.33 19.72
CA GLY A 360 7.90 14.30 20.32
C GLY A 360 7.45 14.74 21.71
N PRO A 361 6.30 15.39 21.86
CA PRO A 361 5.75 15.78 23.16
C PRO A 361 5.55 14.59 24.11
N VAL A 362 5.07 13.45 23.65
CA VAL A 362 4.87 12.24 24.49
C VAL A 362 6.19 11.73 25.06
N GLY A 363 7.23 11.57 24.23
CA GLY A 363 8.57 11.19 24.68
C GLY A 363 9.18 12.21 25.65
N GLY A 364 8.90 13.50 25.43
CA GLY A 364 9.39 14.58 26.29
C GLY A 364 8.68 14.75 27.63
N LEU A 365 7.52 14.10 27.87
CA LEU A 365 6.75 14.26 29.11
C LEU A 365 7.56 13.94 30.37
N VAL A 366 8.38 12.88 30.33
CA VAL A 366 9.23 12.47 31.47
C VAL A 366 10.26 13.58 31.76
N SER A 367 10.89 14.12 30.74
CA SER A 367 11.86 15.21 30.82
C SER A 367 11.23 16.48 31.39
N ILE A 368 10.04 16.85 30.92
CA ILE A 368 9.30 18.02 31.43
C ILE A 368 8.97 17.83 32.92
N ARG A 369 8.46 16.64 33.30
CA ARG A 369 8.16 16.35 34.70
C ARG A 369 9.40 16.44 35.60
N GLN A 370 10.55 16.00 35.11
CA GLN A 370 11.81 16.12 35.84
C GLN A 370 12.27 17.56 35.99
N ALA A 371 12.21 18.37 34.92
CA ALA A 371 12.52 19.79 34.96
C ALA A 371 11.67 20.57 36.00
N LEU A 372 10.40 20.18 36.14
CA LEU A 372 9.48 20.75 37.11
C LEU A 372 9.81 20.37 38.55
N ARG A 373 10.46 19.23 38.79
CA ARG A 373 10.86 18.74 40.12
C ARG A 373 12.19 19.26 40.60
N VAL A 374 12.94 20.01 39.79
CA VAL A 374 14.22 20.59 40.19
C VAL A 374 13.99 21.63 41.30
N GLU A 375 14.58 21.37 42.49
CA GLU A 375 14.59 22.27 43.63
C GLU A 375 15.76 23.26 43.50
N PRO A 376 15.53 24.57 43.70
CA PRO A 376 16.59 25.58 43.56
C PRO A 376 17.79 25.33 44.48
N LEU A 377 17.56 24.92 45.72
CA LEU A 377 18.62 24.68 46.70
C LEU A 377 19.53 23.51 46.33
N ASN A 378 18.95 22.40 45.87
CA ASN A 378 19.72 21.24 45.41
C ASN A 378 20.48 21.51 44.11
N ALA A 379 19.92 22.31 43.23
CA ALA A 379 20.52 22.64 41.95
C ALA A 379 21.73 23.59 42.07
N LEU A 380 21.80 24.39 43.12
CA LEU A 380 22.91 25.31 43.39
C LEU A 380 24.02 24.72 44.27
N GLY A 381 23.90 23.43 44.65
CA GLY A 381 24.87 22.76 45.51
C GLY A 381 24.90 23.31 46.95
N LEU A 382 23.85 24.01 47.40
CA LEU A 382 23.70 24.58 48.73
C LEU A 382 23.03 23.61 49.73
N ALA A 383 22.60 22.44 49.29
CA ALA A 383 22.07 21.36 50.10
C ALA A 383 23.11 20.25 50.16
N SER A 384 23.98 20.26 51.11
CA SER A 384 24.84 19.14 51.51
C SER A 384 24.21 18.40 52.64
#